data_dc119015830e05c035071a901bf2a7cd
#
_entry.id   dc119015830e05c035071a901bf2a7cd
#
_cell.length_a   1.000
_cell.length_b   1.000
_cell.length_c   1.000
_cell.angle_alpha   90.00
_cell.angle_beta   90.00
_cell.angle_gamma   90.00
#
_symmetry.space_group_name_H-M   'P 1'
#
loop_
_entity.id
_entity.type
_entity.pdbx_description
1 polymer ?
#
loop_
_entity_poly.entity_id
_entity_poly.type
_entity_poly.pdbx_seq_one_letter_code
_entity_poly.pdbx_strand_id
1 'polypeptide(L)'
;MRGPIRSTAENSTPAGSRPAKALKDPSLRRSLALFRAFRREQDDPEGCYSLLARDAADQVEAYGGGALAGRTVVDVGGGGGYFTEEFRRRGAHAYLFEPDMRELGPKPLNGAVIADGYLLPLADAVADVTFSSNVLEHVADPQTFLSEMVRVTRPGGLIYVSFTNWFSPWGGHEWAPWHYLGADRARARYHRRTGRPAKHTLGENLFAVHIGPTLRQVRARDDIAVVSARSRYWPFLTQTVVRAPGLREFATWNLLLILRRCP
;
A
#
# COMPACT_ATOMS: atom_id res chain seq x y z
N MET A 1 53.67 40.41 13.29
CA MET A 1 52.49 40.33 14.15
C MET A 1 51.27 40.12 13.24
N ARG A 2 50.78 38.90 13.17
CA ARG A 2 49.49 38.59 12.46
C ARG A 2 48.65 37.83 13.46
N GLY A 3 47.49 38.45 13.83
CA GLY A 3 46.54 37.88 14.76
C GLY A 3 45.73 36.73 14.14
N PRO A 4 45.15 35.83 14.96
CA PRO A 4 44.43 34.64 14.49
C PRO A 4 43.01 35.02 14.06
N ILE A 5 42.64 34.52 12.88
CA ILE A 5 41.26 34.53 12.34
C ILE A 5 40.44 33.52 13.11
N ARG A 6 39.45 33.97 13.87
CA ARG A 6 38.42 33.12 14.50
C ARG A 6 37.41 32.70 13.41
N SER A 7 37.38 31.41 13.12
CA SER A 7 36.30 30.77 12.36
C SER A 7 35.12 30.51 13.32
N THR A 8 34.06 31.26 13.18
CA THR A 8 32.74 30.92 13.76
C THR A 8 32.02 30.02 12.79
N ALA A 9 32.15 28.72 13.03
CA ALA A 9 31.25 27.75 12.40
C ALA A 9 29.88 27.87 13.07
N GLU A 10 28.95 28.56 12.45
CA GLU A 10 27.55 28.51 12.82
C GLU A 10 26.99 27.13 12.48
N ASN A 11 26.72 26.38 13.52
CA ASN A 11 25.97 25.12 13.49
C ASN A 11 24.49 25.45 13.19
N SER A 12 24.13 25.57 11.92
CA SER A 12 22.75 25.64 11.50
C SER A 12 22.16 24.24 11.52
N THR A 13 21.54 23.89 12.65
CA THR A 13 20.60 22.76 12.73
C THR A 13 19.52 22.98 11.66
N PRO A 14 19.27 22.01 10.75
CA PRO A 14 18.17 22.19 9.80
C PRO A 14 16.87 22.26 10.56
N ALA A 15 16.21 23.41 10.43
CA ALA A 15 14.89 23.68 10.98
C ALA A 15 13.96 22.53 10.57
N GLY A 16 13.37 21.86 11.56
CA GLY A 16 12.39 20.83 11.36
C GLY A 16 11.32 21.33 10.39
N SER A 17 11.23 20.71 9.23
CA SER A 17 10.19 20.98 8.25
C SER A 17 8.84 20.79 8.94
N ARG A 18 8.11 21.89 9.11
CA ARG A 18 6.71 21.83 9.51
C ARG A 18 6.03 20.82 8.62
N PRO A 19 5.25 19.87 9.16
CA PRO A 19 4.50 18.93 8.33
C PRO A 19 3.70 19.74 7.31
N ALA A 20 3.84 19.39 6.04
CA ALA A 20 3.13 20.03 4.95
C ALA A 20 1.65 20.15 5.34
N LYS A 21 1.12 21.34 5.12
CA LYS A 21 -0.24 21.78 5.44
C LYS A 21 -1.21 20.63 5.23
N ALA A 22 -1.88 20.26 6.32
CA ALA A 22 -2.70 19.09 6.52
C ALA A 22 -3.06 18.37 5.22
N LEU A 23 -2.56 17.15 5.05
CA LEU A 23 -3.14 16.19 4.13
C LEU A 23 -4.61 16.52 3.97
N LYS A 24 -5.13 16.55 2.75
CA LYS A 24 -6.57 16.60 2.55
C LYS A 24 -7.12 15.39 3.28
N ASP A 25 -7.49 15.60 4.53
CA ASP A 25 -7.94 14.56 5.44
C ASP A 25 -9.00 13.75 4.74
N PRO A 26 -9.01 12.42 4.89
CA PRO A 26 -10.02 11.57 4.30
C PRO A 26 -11.38 12.08 4.79
N SER A 27 -11.99 12.93 3.99
CA SER A 27 -13.30 13.48 4.27
C SER A 27 -14.36 12.37 4.20
N LEU A 28 -15.45 12.51 4.92
CA LEU A 28 -16.58 11.60 4.80
C LEU A 28 -17.05 11.46 3.33
N ARG A 29 -17.01 12.56 2.58
CA ARG A 29 -17.34 12.59 1.15
C ARG A 29 -16.42 11.68 0.33
N ARG A 30 -15.11 11.72 0.59
CA ARG A 30 -14.13 10.83 -0.03
C ARG A 30 -14.43 9.37 0.32
N SER A 31 -14.63 9.06 1.59
CA SER A 31 -14.91 7.69 2.05
C SER A 31 -16.19 7.14 1.43
N LEU A 32 -17.24 7.94 1.30
CA LEU A 32 -18.47 7.56 0.62
C LEU A 32 -18.27 7.34 -0.88
N ALA A 33 -17.43 8.15 -1.54
CA ALA A 33 -17.11 7.97 -2.96
C ALA A 33 -16.36 6.64 -3.19
N LEU A 34 -15.33 6.36 -2.40
CA LEU A 34 -14.59 5.10 -2.45
C LEU A 34 -15.47 3.89 -2.16
N PHE A 35 -16.35 3.98 -1.15
CA PHE A 35 -17.28 2.90 -0.83
C PHE A 35 -18.27 2.63 -1.95
N ARG A 36 -18.81 3.68 -2.59
CA ARG A 36 -19.70 3.54 -3.74
C ARG A 36 -19.00 2.92 -4.95
N ALA A 37 -17.76 3.33 -5.22
CA ALA A 37 -16.94 2.76 -6.29
C ALA A 37 -16.67 1.28 -6.02
N PHE A 38 -16.26 0.93 -4.81
CA PHE A 38 -16.01 -0.46 -4.40
C PHE A 38 -17.23 -1.36 -4.56
N ARG A 39 -18.44 -0.87 -4.23
CA ARG A 39 -19.68 -1.64 -4.45
C ARG A 39 -19.98 -1.92 -5.92
N ARG A 40 -19.41 -1.15 -6.84
CA ARG A 40 -19.54 -1.30 -8.29
C ARG A 40 -18.31 -1.96 -8.94
N GLU A 41 -17.35 -2.40 -8.15
CA GLU A 41 -16.10 -2.98 -8.66
C GLU A 41 -16.33 -4.11 -9.65
N GLN A 42 -17.35 -4.94 -9.44
CA GLN A 42 -17.71 -6.05 -10.36
C GLN A 42 -18.34 -5.57 -11.67
N ASP A 43 -19.04 -4.44 -11.65
CA ASP A 43 -19.75 -3.89 -12.79
C ASP A 43 -18.94 -2.83 -13.54
N ASP A 44 -18.07 -2.10 -12.81
CA ASP A 44 -17.21 -1.03 -13.30
C ASP A 44 -15.84 -1.06 -12.59
N PRO A 45 -15.02 -2.09 -12.88
CA PRO A 45 -13.69 -2.20 -12.28
C PRO A 45 -12.78 -1.02 -12.66
N GLU A 46 -12.84 -0.55 -13.89
CA GLU A 46 -12.01 0.56 -14.37
C GLU A 46 -12.30 1.85 -13.60
N GLY A 47 -13.57 2.21 -13.42
CA GLY A 47 -13.97 3.37 -12.65
C GLY A 47 -13.55 3.27 -11.18
N CYS A 48 -13.69 2.08 -10.59
CA CYS A 48 -13.28 1.82 -9.21
C CYS A 48 -11.77 1.98 -9.03
N TYR A 49 -10.96 1.25 -9.82
CA TYR A 49 -9.51 1.27 -9.68
C TYR A 49 -8.89 2.61 -10.08
N SER A 50 -9.45 3.31 -11.07
CA SER A 50 -9.00 4.67 -11.42
C SER A 50 -9.24 5.68 -10.29
N LEU A 51 -10.34 5.54 -9.53
CA LEU A 51 -10.58 6.38 -8.35
C LEU A 51 -9.61 6.05 -7.22
N LEU A 52 -9.35 4.76 -6.96
CA LEU A 52 -8.40 4.30 -5.96
C LEU A 52 -6.97 4.74 -6.30
N ALA A 53 -6.59 4.72 -7.59
CA ALA A 53 -5.28 5.14 -8.06
C ALA A 53 -5.06 6.64 -7.84
N ARG A 54 -6.03 7.48 -8.21
CA ARG A 54 -5.97 8.93 -7.94
C ARG A 54 -5.83 9.23 -6.45
N ASP A 55 -6.63 8.57 -5.63
CA ASP A 55 -6.58 8.72 -4.18
C ASP A 55 -5.23 8.29 -3.58
N ALA A 56 -4.68 7.17 -4.06
CA ALA A 56 -3.37 6.70 -3.61
C ALA A 56 -2.24 7.66 -4.05
N ALA A 57 -2.29 8.16 -5.27
CA ALA A 57 -1.31 9.11 -5.78
C ALA A 57 -1.34 10.43 -5.00
N ASP A 58 -2.54 10.95 -4.65
CA ASP A 58 -2.68 12.12 -3.76
C ASP A 58 -2.01 11.88 -2.40
N GLN A 59 -2.13 10.67 -1.86
CA GLN A 59 -1.51 10.29 -0.60
C GLN A 59 0.02 10.18 -0.73
N VAL A 60 0.51 9.55 -1.80
CA VAL A 60 1.95 9.44 -2.07
C VAL A 60 2.59 10.83 -2.20
N GLU A 61 1.98 11.76 -2.92
CA GLU A 61 2.46 13.13 -3.04
C GLU A 61 2.47 13.85 -1.68
N ALA A 62 1.39 13.70 -0.91
CA ALA A 62 1.25 14.36 0.39
C ALA A 62 2.30 13.86 1.41
N TYR A 63 2.53 12.56 1.49
CA TYR A 63 3.53 11.97 2.41
C TYR A 63 4.95 12.00 1.85
N GLY A 64 5.09 11.97 0.53
CA GLY A 64 6.36 12.09 -0.19
C GLY A 64 6.98 13.48 -0.17
N GLY A 65 6.22 14.50 0.30
CA GLY A 65 6.70 15.87 0.39
C GLY A 65 6.66 16.63 -0.93
N GLY A 66 5.78 16.28 -1.87
CA GLY A 66 5.57 17.01 -3.12
C GLY A 66 5.22 16.14 -4.32
N ALA A 67 5.20 16.77 -5.49
CA ALA A 67 4.78 16.15 -6.75
C ALA A 67 5.57 14.88 -7.09
N LEU A 68 4.89 13.97 -7.79
CA LEU A 68 5.48 12.73 -8.31
C LEU A 68 6.35 12.94 -9.56
N ALA A 69 6.23 14.10 -10.22
CA ALA A 69 6.97 14.39 -11.45
C ALA A 69 8.49 14.16 -11.28
N GLY A 70 9.07 13.38 -12.19
CA GLY A 70 10.48 13.03 -12.21
C GLY A 70 10.93 12.01 -11.16
N ARG A 71 10.03 11.51 -10.30
CA ARG A 71 10.34 10.48 -9.28
C ARG A 71 10.26 9.08 -9.87
N THR A 72 11.11 8.20 -9.41
CA THR A 72 11.03 6.78 -9.71
C THR A 72 10.07 6.09 -8.75
N VAL A 73 9.01 5.47 -9.28
CA VAL A 73 8.02 4.71 -8.54
C VAL A 73 8.07 3.24 -8.95
N VAL A 74 8.18 2.35 -7.98
CA VAL A 74 8.15 0.89 -8.17
C VAL A 74 6.84 0.38 -7.58
N ASP A 75 5.94 -0.09 -8.45
CA ASP A 75 4.63 -0.64 -8.11
C ASP A 75 4.74 -2.18 -8.06
N VAL A 76 4.64 -2.76 -6.88
CA VAL A 76 4.87 -4.19 -6.63
C VAL A 76 3.53 -4.89 -6.42
N GLY A 77 3.19 -5.80 -7.34
CA GLY A 77 1.90 -6.49 -7.35
C GLY A 77 0.77 -5.58 -7.84
N GLY A 78 1.05 -4.70 -8.80
CA GLY A 78 0.08 -3.69 -9.24
C GLY A 78 -1.01 -4.19 -10.19
N GLY A 79 -1.08 -5.51 -10.47
CA GLY A 79 -2.12 -6.13 -11.27
C GLY A 79 -2.34 -5.45 -12.61
N GLY A 80 -3.56 -4.97 -12.86
CA GLY A 80 -3.93 -4.28 -14.11
C GLY A 80 -3.25 -2.94 -14.37
N GLY A 81 -2.34 -2.47 -13.48
CA GLY A 81 -1.49 -1.31 -13.71
C GLY A 81 -2.15 0.06 -13.51
N TYR A 82 -3.35 0.14 -12.97
CA TYR A 82 -4.08 1.40 -12.76
C TYR A 82 -3.32 2.42 -11.91
N PHE A 83 -2.62 1.96 -10.88
CA PHE A 83 -1.80 2.82 -10.02
C PHE A 83 -0.56 3.31 -10.77
N THR A 84 0.15 2.42 -11.43
CA THR A 84 1.32 2.76 -12.26
C THR A 84 0.96 3.78 -13.34
N GLU A 85 -0.18 3.61 -14.00
CA GLU A 85 -0.67 4.53 -15.04
C GLU A 85 -0.97 5.92 -14.48
N GLU A 86 -1.63 6.00 -13.32
CA GLU A 86 -1.88 7.26 -12.63
C GLU A 86 -0.58 7.95 -12.18
N PHE A 87 0.41 7.21 -11.69
CA PHE A 87 1.72 7.75 -11.35
C PHE A 87 2.43 8.33 -12.58
N ARG A 88 2.38 7.62 -13.72
CA ARG A 88 2.91 8.11 -15.01
C ARG A 88 2.18 9.37 -15.49
N ARG A 89 0.87 9.40 -15.36
CA ARG A 89 0.06 10.59 -15.70
C ARG A 89 0.46 11.82 -14.86
N ARG A 90 0.98 11.63 -13.65
CA ARG A 90 1.55 12.69 -12.80
C ARG A 90 3.02 12.97 -13.06
N GLY A 91 3.59 12.39 -14.12
CA GLY A 91 4.98 12.64 -14.55
C GLY A 91 6.03 11.80 -13.83
N ALA A 92 5.64 10.75 -13.10
CA ALA A 92 6.60 9.82 -12.50
C ALA A 92 7.15 8.84 -13.54
N HIS A 93 8.38 8.37 -13.30
CA HIS A 93 8.95 7.18 -13.94
C HIS A 93 8.47 5.95 -13.17
N ALA A 94 7.27 5.47 -13.50
CA ALA A 94 6.64 4.37 -12.76
C ALA A 94 6.76 3.05 -13.51
N TYR A 95 7.13 1.98 -12.77
CA TYR A 95 7.36 0.64 -13.27
C TYR A 95 6.50 -0.35 -12.48
N LEU A 96 5.80 -1.23 -13.21
CA LEU A 96 4.95 -2.26 -12.67
C LEU A 96 5.71 -3.60 -12.60
N PHE A 97 5.68 -4.24 -11.44
CA PHE A 97 6.19 -5.59 -11.22
C PHE A 97 5.03 -6.49 -10.76
N GLU A 98 4.72 -7.52 -11.54
CA GLU A 98 3.58 -8.40 -11.29
C GLU A 98 4.01 -9.86 -11.56
N PRO A 99 3.85 -10.80 -10.60
CA PRO A 99 4.25 -12.19 -10.82
C PRO A 99 3.32 -12.96 -11.78
N ASP A 100 2.05 -12.57 -11.88
CA ASP A 100 1.06 -13.29 -12.69
C ASP A 100 0.64 -12.49 -13.92
N MET A 101 1.05 -12.94 -15.09
CA MET A 101 0.64 -12.33 -16.38
C MET A 101 -0.88 -12.20 -16.55
N ARG A 102 -1.66 -13.07 -15.92
CA ARG A 102 -3.13 -13.05 -16.03
C ARG A 102 -3.74 -11.85 -15.33
N GLU A 103 -3.07 -11.30 -14.33
CA GLU A 103 -3.51 -10.11 -13.60
C GLU A 103 -3.24 -8.80 -14.37
N LEU A 104 -2.34 -8.80 -15.36
CA LEU A 104 -2.05 -7.63 -16.19
C LEU A 104 -3.21 -7.19 -17.09
N GLY A 105 -4.27 -8.00 -17.16
CA GLY A 105 -5.45 -7.70 -17.96
C GLY A 105 -5.22 -7.82 -19.49
N PRO A 106 -6.26 -7.54 -20.30
CA PRO A 106 -6.22 -7.75 -21.75
C PRO A 106 -5.34 -6.75 -22.50
N LYS A 107 -4.99 -5.64 -21.87
CA LYS A 107 -4.07 -4.62 -22.40
C LYS A 107 -2.95 -4.40 -21.39
N PRO A 108 -1.92 -5.26 -21.39
CA PRO A 108 -0.83 -5.12 -20.43
C PRO A 108 -0.17 -3.75 -20.58
N LEU A 109 0.11 -3.14 -19.45
CA LEU A 109 0.75 -1.83 -19.40
C LEU A 109 2.15 -1.92 -20.02
N ASN A 110 2.47 -1.01 -20.92
CA ASN A 110 3.80 -0.94 -21.52
C ASN A 110 4.87 -0.79 -20.42
N GLY A 111 5.90 -1.65 -20.43
CA GLY A 111 6.95 -1.67 -19.42
C GLY A 111 6.54 -2.34 -18.11
N ALA A 112 5.47 -3.13 -18.10
CA ALA A 112 5.23 -4.09 -17.01
C ALA A 112 6.29 -5.21 -17.06
N VAL A 113 6.77 -5.60 -15.89
CA VAL A 113 7.80 -6.63 -15.73
C VAL A 113 7.19 -7.80 -14.96
N ILE A 114 7.34 -9.01 -15.50
CA ILE A 114 6.96 -10.22 -14.77
C ILE A 114 8.09 -10.51 -13.76
N ALA A 115 7.79 -10.37 -12.49
CA ALA A 115 8.77 -10.59 -11.42
C ALA A 115 8.09 -10.98 -10.11
N ASP A 116 8.82 -11.77 -9.33
CA ASP A 116 8.43 -12.10 -7.97
C ASP A 116 8.70 -10.90 -7.04
N GLY A 117 7.69 -10.51 -6.26
CA GLY A 117 7.81 -9.42 -5.29
C GLY A 117 8.78 -9.70 -4.13
N TYR A 118 9.24 -10.94 -3.99
CA TYR A 118 10.30 -11.31 -3.06
C TYR A 118 11.72 -11.07 -3.59
N LEU A 119 11.87 -10.93 -4.91
CA LEU A 119 13.16 -10.74 -5.57
C LEU A 119 12.98 -9.91 -6.83
N LEU A 120 12.95 -8.59 -6.66
CA LEU A 120 12.79 -7.65 -7.76
C LEU A 120 14.09 -7.53 -8.57
N PRO A 121 14.03 -7.56 -9.91
CA PRO A 121 15.21 -7.40 -10.78
C PRO A 121 15.69 -5.94 -10.81
N LEU A 122 15.94 -5.37 -9.64
CA LEU A 122 16.32 -3.99 -9.43
C LEU A 122 17.55 -3.91 -8.50
N ALA A 123 18.42 -2.95 -8.76
CA ALA A 123 19.49 -2.62 -7.81
C ALA A 123 18.92 -2.02 -6.52
N ASP A 124 19.74 -2.01 -5.47
CA ASP A 124 19.40 -1.38 -4.20
C ASP A 124 19.21 0.14 -4.36
N ALA A 125 18.27 0.68 -3.60
CA ALA A 125 18.10 2.13 -3.43
C ALA A 125 17.81 2.92 -4.72
N VAL A 126 17.13 2.29 -5.70
CA VAL A 126 16.78 2.94 -6.98
C VAL A 126 15.45 3.69 -6.96
N ALA A 127 14.54 3.36 -6.06
CA ALA A 127 13.19 3.92 -6.03
C ALA A 127 13.07 5.09 -5.05
N ASP A 128 12.48 6.19 -5.49
CA ASP A 128 11.99 7.26 -4.60
C ASP A 128 10.80 6.81 -3.78
N VAL A 129 9.95 6.00 -4.40
CA VAL A 129 8.73 5.44 -3.83
C VAL A 129 8.61 3.97 -4.24
N THR A 130 8.43 3.09 -3.27
CA THR A 130 7.88 1.76 -3.51
C THR A 130 6.42 1.73 -3.08
N PHE A 131 5.59 1.15 -3.91
CA PHE A 131 4.15 1.13 -3.73
C PHE A 131 3.63 -0.30 -3.84
N SER A 132 2.75 -0.70 -2.93
CA SER A 132 2.05 -1.98 -2.97
C SER A 132 0.68 -1.83 -2.33
N SER A 133 -0.36 -2.17 -3.06
CA SER A 133 -1.75 -1.92 -2.68
C SER A 133 -2.59 -3.18 -2.79
N ASN A 134 -3.08 -3.68 -1.66
CA ASN A 134 -3.87 -4.91 -1.56
C ASN A 134 -3.13 -6.14 -2.10
N VAL A 135 -1.86 -6.27 -1.72
CA VAL A 135 -0.99 -7.38 -2.14
C VAL A 135 -0.56 -8.22 -0.94
N LEU A 136 -0.37 -7.59 0.23
CA LEU A 136 0.22 -8.26 1.38
C LEU A 136 -0.60 -9.47 1.86
N GLU A 137 -1.92 -9.45 1.65
CA GLU A 137 -2.84 -10.57 1.90
C GLU A 137 -2.67 -11.74 0.93
N HIS A 138 -1.96 -11.52 -0.17
CA HIS A 138 -1.64 -12.55 -1.19
C HIS A 138 -0.22 -13.09 -1.08
N VAL A 139 0.54 -12.65 -0.08
CA VAL A 139 1.96 -12.93 0.10
C VAL A 139 2.15 -13.91 1.26
N ALA A 140 2.83 -15.02 1.02
CA ALA A 140 3.05 -16.06 2.04
C ALA A 140 3.99 -15.58 3.15
N ASP A 141 5.02 -14.80 2.80
CA ASP A 141 5.98 -14.20 3.73
C ASP A 141 6.00 -12.66 3.60
N PRO A 142 5.10 -11.96 4.33
CA PRO A 142 5.05 -10.51 4.31
C PRO A 142 6.34 -9.81 4.74
N GLN A 143 7.19 -10.48 5.53
CA GLN A 143 8.44 -9.89 6.01
C GLN A 143 9.51 -9.84 4.93
N THR A 144 9.71 -10.94 4.22
CA THR A 144 10.63 -10.98 3.06
C THR A 144 10.16 -10.02 1.97
N PHE A 145 8.85 -9.99 1.68
CA PHE A 145 8.28 -9.05 0.72
C PHE A 145 8.56 -7.59 1.11
N LEU A 146 8.30 -7.22 2.36
CA LEU A 146 8.57 -5.86 2.85
C LEU A 146 10.07 -5.54 2.84
N SER A 147 10.94 -6.52 3.15
CA SER A 147 12.39 -6.34 3.10
C SER A 147 12.87 -6.03 1.69
N GLU A 148 12.30 -6.66 0.69
CA GLU A 148 12.61 -6.39 -0.70
C GLU A 148 12.15 -5.00 -1.14
N MET A 149 10.96 -4.56 -0.72
CA MET A 149 10.51 -3.18 -0.94
C MET A 149 11.46 -2.18 -0.26
N VAL A 150 11.94 -2.46 0.95
CA VAL A 150 12.92 -1.62 1.65
C VAL A 150 14.24 -1.58 0.88
N ARG A 151 14.75 -2.73 0.42
CA ARG A 151 16.01 -2.82 -0.33
C ARG A 151 16.02 -1.90 -1.55
N VAL A 152 14.96 -1.95 -2.36
CA VAL A 152 14.90 -1.16 -3.60
C VAL A 152 14.55 0.31 -3.37
N THR A 153 13.98 0.66 -2.23
CA THR A 153 13.69 2.07 -1.88
C THR A 153 14.98 2.77 -1.46
N ARG A 154 15.27 3.96 -1.96
CA ARG A 154 16.45 4.73 -1.52
C ARG A 154 16.32 5.18 -0.05
N PRO A 155 17.43 5.45 0.65
CA PRO A 155 17.40 6.08 1.97
C PRO A 155 16.56 7.36 1.97
N GLY A 156 15.68 7.50 2.95
CA GLY A 156 14.69 8.59 3.02
C GLY A 156 13.51 8.46 2.04
N GLY A 157 13.50 7.43 1.18
CA GLY A 157 12.40 7.15 0.25
C GLY A 157 11.13 6.69 0.96
N LEU A 158 10.02 6.77 0.25
CA LEU A 158 8.69 6.43 0.76
C LEU A 158 8.33 4.99 0.40
N ILE A 159 7.74 4.28 1.35
CA ILE A 159 7.17 2.96 1.14
C ILE A 159 5.69 3.04 1.49
N TYR A 160 4.84 2.77 0.50
CA TYR A 160 3.38 2.72 0.65
C TYR A 160 2.94 1.27 0.60
N VAL A 161 2.35 0.78 1.68
CA VAL A 161 1.80 -0.57 1.75
C VAL A 161 0.37 -0.51 2.26
N SER A 162 -0.56 -1.14 1.56
CA SER A 162 -1.90 -1.35 2.09
C SER A 162 -2.36 -2.78 1.88
N PHE A 163 -3.20 -3.27 2.79
CA PHE A 163 -3.74 -4.62 2.70
C PHE A 163 -5.13 -4.72 3.32
N THR A 164 -5.90 -5.69 2.83
CA THR A 164 -7.20 -6.04 3.38
C THR A 164 -7.01 -6.93 4.61
N ASN A 165 -7.48 -6.46 5.75
CA ASN A 165 -7.42 -7.22 6.99
C ASN A 165 -8.36 -8.42 6.95
N TRP A 166 -7.90 -9.58 7.45
CA TRP A 166 -8.68 -10.82 7.47
C TRP A 166 -10.06 -10.67 8.14
N PHE A 167 -10.12 -9.96 9.27
CA PHE A 167 -11.39 -9.71 9.96
C PHE A 167 -12.21 -8.55 9.40
N SER A 168 -11.88 -8.04 8.23
CA SER A 168 -12.77 -7.12 7.52
C SER A 168 -13.94 -7.88 6.90
N PRO A 169 -15.09 -7.22 6.62
CA PRO A 169 -16.18 -7.85 5.89
C PRO A 169 -15.79 -8.41 4.51
N TRP A 170 -14.66 -7.99 3.95
CA TRP A 170 -14.11 -8.42 2.66
C TRP A 170 -12.84 -9.28 2.76
N GLY A 171 -12.41 -9.65 3.98
CA GLY A 171 -11.19 -10.43 4.19
C GLY A 171 -11.17 -11.78 3.48
N GLY A 172 -12.33 -12.36 3.23
CA GLY A 172 -12.49 -13.59 2.44
C GLY A 172 -12.65 -13.36 0.93
N HIS A 173 -12.40 -12.15 0.42
CA HIS A 173 -12.55 -11.79 -0.99
C HIS A 173 -13.93 -12.21 -1.55
N GLU A 174 -13.99 -12.97 -2.65
CA GLU A 174 -15.24 -13.37 -3.31
C GLU A 174 -16.15 -14.26 -2.47
N TRP A 175 -15.64 -14.90 -1.42
CA TRP A 175 -16.43 -15.72 -0.49
C TRP A 175 -16.69 -15.02 0.85
N ALA A 176 -16.36 -13.73 0.95
CA ALA A 176 -16.76 -12.90 2.08
C ALA A 176 -18.28 -12.64 2.08
N PRO A 177 -18.90 -12.38 3.23
CA PRO A 177 -18.32 -12.39 4.58
C PRO A 177 -18.29 -13.77 5.25
N TRP A 178 -18.56 -14.84 4.50
CA TRP A 178 -18.73 -16.20 5.04
C TRP A 178 -17.43 -16.81 5.56
N HIS A 179 -16.26 -16.20 5.27
CA HIS A 179 -14.96 -16.60 5.78
C HIS A 179 -14.89 -16.66 7.32
N TYR A 180 -15.74 -15.90 8.04
CA TYR A 180 -15.87 -16.00 9.48
C TYR A 180 -16.36 -17.36 9.97
N LEU A 181 -17.02 -18.15 9.12
CA LEU A 181 -17.49 -19.50 9.43
C LEU A 181 -16.49 -20.60 9.00
N GLY A 182 -15.28 -20.19 8.60
CA GLY A 182 -14.22 -21.05 8.10
C GLY A 182 -14.11 -21.04 6.58
N ALA A 183 -12.86 -21.05 6.09
CA ALA A 183 -12.53 -20.90 4.67
C ALA A 183 -13.19 -21.96 3.80
N ASP A 184 -13.10 -23.24 4.18
CA ASP A 184 -13.62 -24.36 3.37
C ASP A 184 -15.14 -24.29 3.21
N ARG A 185 -15.86 -23.96 4.30
CA ARG A 185 -17.32 -23.80 4.26
C ARG A 185 -17.72 -22.62 3.38
N ALA A 186 -17.00 -21.50 3.49
CA ALA A 186 -17.25 -20.30 2.70
C ALA A 186 -17.02 -20.57 1.20
N ARG A 187 -15.92 -21.23 0.84
CA ARG A 187 -15.60 -21.62 -0.53
C ARG A 187 -16.63 -22.61 -1.10
N ALA A 188 -17.00 -23.63 -0.34
CA ALA A 188 -18.04 -24.58 -0.76
C ALA A 188 -19.39 -23.89 -0.98
N ARG A 189 -19.74 -22.91 -0.13
CA ARG A 189 -20.93 -22.10 -0.31
C ARG A 189 -20.86 -21.24 -1.57
N TYR A 190 -19.71 -20.58 -1.80
CA TYR A 190 -19.48 -19.79 -3.02
C TYR A 190 -19.67 -20.64 -4.27
N HIS A 191 -19.01 -21.81 -4.32
CA HIS A 191 -19.14 -22.75 -5.44
C HIS A 191 -20.61 -23.19 -5.68
N ARG A 192 -21.32 -23.59 -4.62
CA ARG A 192 -22.74 -23.96 -4.74
C ARG A 192 -23.64 -22.85 -5.27
N ARG A 193 -23.32 -21.59 -4.91
CA ARG A 193 -24.13 -20.43 -5.30
C ARG A 193 -23.85 -19.96 -6.73
N THR A 194 -22.59 -20.03 -7.17
CA THR A 194 -22.13 -19.44 -8.43
C THR A 194 -21.88 -20.46 -9.53
N GLY A 195 -21.77 -21.76 -9.19
CA GLY A 195 -21.32 -22.83 -10.10
C GLY A 195 -19.85 -22.71 -10.50
N ARG A 196 -19.09 -21.76 -9.94
CA ARG A 196 -17.70 -21.48 -10.29
C ARG A 196 -16.77 -21.79 -9.10
N PRO A 197 -15.54 -22.28 -9.37
CA PRO A 197 -14.53 -22.35 -8.32
C PRO A 197 -14.16 -20.94 -7.83
N ALA A 198 -13.82 -20.82 -6.55
CA ALA A 198 -13.28 -19.58 -6.02
C ALA A 198 -11.86 -19.35 -6.58
N LYS A 199 -11.55 -18.10 -6.90
CA LYS A 199 -10.20 -17.68 -7.34
C LYS A 199 -9.18 -17.84 -6.21
N HIS A 200 -9.60 -17.54 -4.96
CA HIS A 200 -8.70 -17.51 -3.82
C HIS A 200 -8.85 -18.77 -2.95
N THR A 201 -7.71 -19.25 -2.47
CA THR A 201 -7.59 -20.38 -1.53
C THR A 201 -6.73 -19.93 -0.35
N LEU A 202 -7.29 -20.05 0.88
CA LEU A 202 -6.55 -19.71 2.10
C LEU A 202 -5.33 -20.64 2.24
N GLY A 203 -4.16 -20.02 2.49
CA GLY A 203 -2.88 -20.71 2.60
C GLY A 203 -2.14 -20.98 1.28
N GLU A 204 -2.75 -20.66 0.13
CA GLU A 204 -2.12 -20.80 -1.19
C GLU A 204 -1.86 -19.42 -1.84
N ASN A 205 -2.92 -18.65 -2.06
CA ASN A 205 -2.88 -17.33 -2.69
C ASN A 205 -3.73 -16.27 -1.96
N LEU A 206 -4.19 -16.60 -0.76
CA LEU A 206 -4.81 -15.69 0.20
C LEU A 206 -4.37 -16.09 1.60
N PHE A 207 -3.88 -15.14 2.39
CA PHE A 207 -3.38 -15.37 3.74
C PHE A 207 -4.12 -14.51 4.75
N ALA A 208 -4.33 -15.05 5.96
CA ALA A 208 -5.02 -14.34 7.03
C ALA A 208 -4.09 -13.30 7.67
N VAL A 209 -3.97 -12.13 7.05
CA VAL A 209 -3.16 -11.02 7.55
C VAL A 209 -3.96 -10.20 8.57
N HIS A 210 -3.34 -9.91 9.71
CA HIS A 210 -3.92 -9.19 10.83
C HIS A 210 -3.16 -7.90 11.13
N ILE A 211 -3.88 -6.86 11.53
CA ILE A 211 -3.32 -5.52 11.77
C ILE A 211 -2.32 -5.52 12.92
N GLY A 212 -2.67 -6.13 14.04
CA GLY A 212 -1.83 -6.11 15.24
C GLY A 212 -0.46 -6.76 15.06
N PRO A 213 -0.39 -8.00 14.56
CA PRO A 213 0.88 -8.64 14.20
C PRO A 213 1.71 -7.81 13.23
N THR A 214 1.10 -7.35 12.13
CA THR A 214 1.80 -6.52 11.11
C THR A 214 2.37 -5.23 11.72
N LEU A 215 1.60 -4.52 12.54
CA LEU A 215 2.09 -3.31 13.21
C LEU A 215 3.25 -3.61 14.19
N ARG A 216 3.23 -4.75 14.88
CA ARG A 216 4.36 -5.13 15.76
C ARG A 216 5.60 -5.41 14.94
N GLN A 217 5.49 -6.18 13.85
CA GLN A 217 6.59 -6.53 12.96
C GLN A 217 7.24 -5.28 12.35
N VAL A 218 6.42 -4.38 11.78
CA VAL A 218 6.91 -3.15 11.15
C VAL A 218 7.58 -2.22 12.17
N ARG A 219 7.04 -2.11 13.39
CA ARG A 219 7.62 -1.27 14.44
C ARG A 219 8.89 -1.84 15.09
N ALA A 220 9.11 -3.13 14.96
CA ALA A 220 10.30 -3.80 15.47
C ALA A 220 11.52 -3.66 14.53
N ARG A 221 11.31 -3.12 13.33
CA ARG A 221 12.37 -2.91 12.33
C ARG A 221 13.07 -1.57 12.60
N ASP A 222 14.39 -1.57 12.45
CA ASP A 222 15.29 -0.40 12.59
C ASP A 222 15.61 0.27 11.24
N ASP A 223 15.40 -0.44 10.13
CA ASP A 223 15.65 0.05 8.78
C ASP A 223 14.50 0.90 8.19
N ILE A 224 13.36 0.99 8.89
CA ILE A 224 12.21 1.81 8.49
C ILE A 224 11.60 2.58 9.65
N ALA A 225 11.09 3.78 9.36
CA ALA A 225 10.30 4.58 10.27
C ALA A 225 8.82 4.58 9.85
N VAL A 226 7.90 4.35 10.79
CA VAL A 226 6.45 4.42 10.54
C VAL A 226 6.01 5.88 10.56
N VAL A 227 5.73 6.45 9.38
CA VAL A 227 5.23 7.81 9.22
C VAL A 227 3.74 7.88 9.54
N SER A 228 2.97 6.89 9.07
CA SER A 228 1.54 6.79 9.32
C SER A 228 1.08 5.33 9.29
N ALA A 229 0.16 4.99 10.21
CA ALA A 229 -0.58 3.74 10.20
C ALA A 229 -2.05 4.06 10.43
N ARG A 230 -2.90 3.83 9.43
CA ARG A 230 -4.30 4.26 9.47
C ARG A 230 -5.22 3.37 8.65
N SER A 231 -6.51 3.47 8.90
CA SER A 231 -7.50 2.91 7.98
C SER A 231 -7.45 3.66 6.65
N ARG A 232 -7.45 2.92 5.55
CA ARG A 232 -7.36 3.50 4.19
C ARG A 232 -8.66 4.20 3.77
N TYR A 233 -9.79 3.61 4.08
CA TYR A 233 -11.09 4.00 3.52
C TYR A 233 -11.95 4.82 4.48
N TRP A 234 -11.69 4.79 5.78
CA TRP A 234 -12.48 5.48 6.78
C TRP A 234 -12.13 6.97 6.91
N PRO A 235 -13.09 7.80 7.32
CA PRO A 235 -12.85 9.21 7.62
C PRO A 235 -11.84 9.40 8.76
N PHE A 236 -11.23 10.57 8.84
CA PHE A 236 -10.20 10.93 9.83
C PHE A 236 -10.62 10.61 11.28
N LEU A 237 -11.86 10.91 11.65
CA LEU A 237 -12.36 10.67 13.02
C LEU A 237 -12.25 9.20 13.47
N THR A 238 -12.18 8.26 12.56
CA THR A 238 -12.07 6.83 12.84
C THR A 238 -10.63 6.31 12.80
N GLN A 239 -9.65 7.17 12.51
CA GLN A 239 -8.23 6.78 12.40
C GLN A 239 -7.66 6.29 13.74
N THR A 240 -8.21 6.77 14.86
CA THR A 240 -7.82 6.33 16.21
C THR A 240 -8.13 4.86 16.49
N VAL A 241 -9.07 4.25 15.75
CA VAL A 241 -9.41 2.83 15.85
C VAL A 241 -8.20 1.92 15.67
N VAL A 242 -7.26 2.28 14.79
CA VAL A 242 -6.02 1.51 14.55
C VAL A 242 -5.16 1.42 15.82
N ARG A 243 -5.31 2.36 16.77
CA ARG A 243 -4.57 2.39 18.05
C ARG A 243 -5.21 1.49 19.13
N ALA A 244 -6.48 1.11 18.96
CA ALA A 244 -7.22 0.31 19.94
C ALA A 244 -7.02 -1.20 19.68
N PRO A 245 -6.26 -1.94 20.52
CA PRO A 245 -6.09 -3.39 20.39
C PRO A 245 -7.45 -4.11 20.37
N GLY A 246 -7.58 -5.15 19.57
CA GLY A 246 -8.84 -5.87 19.37
C GLY A 246 -9.79 -5.13 18.41
N LEU A 247 -10.25 -3.94 18.77
CA LEU A 247 -11.19 -3.17 17.91
C LEU A 247 -10.63 -2.92 16.51
N ARG A 248 -9.33 -2.65 16.39
CA ARG A 248 -8.66 -2.43 15.09
C ARG A 248 -8.80 -3.61 14.14
N GLU A 249 -8.85 -4.83 14.64
CA GLU A 249 -8.95 -6.03 13.80
C GLU A 249 -10.31 -6.15 13.09
N PHE A 250 -11.36 -5.58 13.65
CA PHE A 250 -12.72 -5.66 13.09
C PHE A 250 -13.14 -4.36 12.40
N ALA A 251 -12.72 -3.21 12.93
CA ALA A 251 -13.17 -1.90 12.48
C ALA A 251 -12.24 -1.26 11.43
N THR A 252 -11.02 -1.76 11.26
CA THR A 252 -10.10 -1.31 10.19
C THR A 252 -10.14 -2.31 9.05
N TRP A 253 -10.92 -2.05 8.04
CA TRP A 253 -11.13 -2.99 6.93
C TRP A 253 -9.91 -3.15 6.03
N ASN A 254 -9.19 -2.07 5.83
CA ASN A 254 -7.93 -2.04 5.09
C ASN A 254 -6.95 -1.15 5.84
N LEU A 255 -5.78 -1.68 6.15
CA LEU A 255 -4.71 -0.92 6.79
C LEU A 255 -3.84 -0.27 5.71
N LEU A 256 -3.58 1.01 5.88
CA LEU A 256 -2.56 1.74 5.14
C LEU A 256 -1.38 2.02 6.05
N LEU A 257 -0.21 1.59 5.61
CA LEU A 257 1.09 1.91 6.18
C LEU A 257 1.85 2.85 5.25
N ILE A 258 2.27 3.97 5.77
CA ILE A 258 3.23 4.86 5.13
C ILE A 258 4.52 4.75 5.94
N LEU A 259 5.54 4.27 5.29
CA LEU A 259 6.84 4.03 5.92
C LEU A 259 7.89 4.87 5.20
N ARG A 260 9.02 5.10 5.86
CA ARG A 260 10.18 5.77 5.28
C ARG A 260 11.40 4.91 5.55
N ARG A 261 12.18 4.63 4.50
CA ARG A 261 13.46 3.94 4.69
C ARG A 261 14.39 4.84 5.50
N CYS A 262 14.98 4.28 6.56
CA CYS A 262 16.02 4.96 7.34
C CYS A 262 17.32 5.15 6.50
N PRO A 263 18.18 6.11 6.87
CA PRO A 263 19.47 6.34 6.21
C PRO A 263 20.38 5.12 6.20
#